data_d5377e47829b679ae4c05b6cd1a0a996
#
_entry.id   d5377e47829b679ae4c05b6cd1a0a996
#
_cell.length_a   1.000
_cell.length_b   1.000
_cell.length_c   1.000
_cell.angle_alpha   90.00
_cell.angle_beta   90.00
_cell.angle_gamma   90.00
#
_symmetry.space_group_name_H-M   'P 1'
#
loop_
_entity.id
_entity.type
_entity.pdbx_description
1 polymer ?
#
loop_
_entity_poly.entity_id
_entity_poly.type
_entity_poly.pdbx_seq_one_letter_code
_entity_poly.pdbx_strand_id
1 'polypeptide(L)'
;MFVPQSERSLNDQIDLKLVLRDENLELMDLFLTNGGRAIPKLIILDKENTILNTWGPRPTIATNMVAAYKAEHGSLDADFKQELQVWYNKNKGKSMQDDLVNLIKNSLAEIL
;
A
#
# COMPACT_ATOMS: atom_id res chain seq x y z
N MET A 1 -7.69 -5.97 10.82
CA MET A 1 -8.41 -5.62 9.63
C MET A 1 -9.60 -4.76 9.93
N PHE A 2 -9.82 -3.75 9.18
CA PHE A 2 -10.79 -2.69 9.49
C PHE A 2 -12.04 -2.71 8.61
N VAL A 3 -12.24 -3.78 7.91
CA VAL A 3 -13.27 -3.93 6.89
C VAL A 3 -14.67 -3.49 7.30
N PRO A 4 -15.22 -4.02 8.40
CA PRO A 4 -16.62 -3.70 8.74
C PRO A 4 -16.83 -2.22 8.98
N GLN A 5 -15.82 -1.53 9.48
CA GLN A 5 -15.93 -0.11 9.75
C GLN A 5 -16.03 0.70 8.48
N SER A 6 -15.19 0.38 7.49
CA SER A 6 -15.22 1.05 6.20
C SER A 6 -16.52 0.81 5.47
N GLU A 7 -16.99 -0.43 5.49
CA GLU A 7 -18.24 -0.79 4.84
C GLU A 7 -19.41 -0.02 5.42
N ARG A 8 -19.47 0.08 6.75
CA ARG A 8 -20.57 0.78 7.41
C ARG A 8 -20.52 2.28 7.19
N SER A 9 -19.32 2.87 7.13
CA SER A 9 -19.16 4.32 6.98
C SER A 9 -19.52 4.80 5.59
N LEU A 10 -19.20 4.00 4.57
CA LEU A 10 -19.36 4.40 3.19
C LEU A 10 -20.48 3.65 2.50
N ASN A 11 -21.18 2.82 3.24
CA ASN A 11 -22.30 2.04 2.75
C ASN A 11 -21.90 1.21 1.53
N ASP A 12 -22.70 1.29 0.50
CA ASP A 12 -22.53 0.52 -0.71
C ASP A 12 -21.48 1.11 -1.65
N GLN A 13 -20.81 2.19 -1.24
CA GLN A 13 -19.84 2.86 -2.09
C GLN A 13 -18.47 2.18 -2.10
N ILE A 14 -18.11 1.54 -1.01
CA ILE A 14 -16.82 0.85 -0.90
C ILE A 14 -17.00 -0.55 -0.33
N ASP A 15 -16.45 -1.51 -1.04
CA ASP A 15 -16.43 -2.91 -0.62
C ASP A 15 -14.97 -3.33 -0.48
N LEU A 16 -14.59 -3.86 0.68
CA LEU A 16 -13.23 -4.31 0.91
C LEU A 16 -13.16 -5.83 0.86
N LYS A 17 -12.33 -6.34 -0.05
CA LYS A 17 -12.11 -7.77 -0.18
C LYS A 17 -10.65 -8.10 0.14
N LEU A 18 -10.45 -9.16 0.91
CA LEU A 18 -9.13 -9.61 1.30
C LEU A 18 -8.80 -10.90 0.58
N VAL A 19 -7.62 -10.93 -0.01
CA VAL A 19 -7.13 -12.13 -0.68
C VAL A 19 -5.73 -12.45 -0.19
N LEU A 20 -5.39 -13.72 -0.16
CA LEU A 20 -4.07 -14.16 0.27
C LEU A 20 -3.15 -14.26 -0.95
N ARG A 21 -1.91 -13.77 -0.77
CA ARG A 21 -0.92 -13.76 -1.84
C ARG A 21 -0.70 -15.14 -2.45
N ASP A 22 -0.49 -16.13 -1.61
CA ASP A 22 -0.10 -17.46 -2.06
C ASP A 22 -1.24 -18.24 -2.73
N GLU A 23 -2.47 -17.76 -2.56
CA GLU A 23 -3.66 -18.33 -3.20
C GLU A 23 -4.08 -17.56 -4.44
N ASN A 24 -3.40 -16.44 -4.75
CA ASN A 24 -3.77 -15.54 -5.84
C ASN A 24 -2.54 -15.05 -6.60
N LEU A 25 -1.66 -15.98 -6.98
CA LEU A 25 -0.40 -15.63 -7.62
C LEU A 25 -0.58 -14.93 -8.96
N GLU A 26 -1.59 -15.30 -9.74
CA GLU A 26 -1.87 -14.64 -11.01
C GLU A 26 -2.26 -13.19 -10.81
N LEU A 27 -3.06 -12.92 -9.79
CA LEU A 27 -3.43 -11.55 -9.44
C LEU A 27 -2.21 -10.77 -8.99
N MET A 28 -1.36 -11.36 -8.15
CA MET A 28 -0.14 -10.70 -7.67
C MET A 28 0.80 -10.34 -8.81
N ASP A 29 0.87 -11.18 -9.83
CA ASP A 29 1.76 -10.93 -10.98
C ASP A 29 1.34 -9.72 -11.80
N LEU A 30 0.11 -9.26 -11.67
CA LEU A 30 -0.36 -8.04 -12.31
C LEU A 30 0.07 -6.78 -11.55
N PHE A 31 0.50 -6.92 -10.29
CA PHE A 31 0.81 -5.78 -9.42
C PHE A 31 2.13 -6.01 -8.68
N LEU A 32 3.19 -6.28 -9.43
CA LEU A 32 4.50 -6.52 -8.85
C LEU A 32 5.15 -5.24 -8.35
N THR A 33 5.97 -5.39 -7.31
CA THR A 33 6.81 -4.30 -6.79
C THR A 33 8.26 -4.69 -7.03
N ASN A 34 8.95 -3.97 -7.90
CA ASN A 34 10.33 -4.28 -8.27
C ASN A 34 10.51 -5.74 -8.72
N GLY A 35 9.50 -6.27 -9.44
CA GLY A 35 9.54 -7.64 -9.93
C GLY A 35 9.13 -8.70 -8.92
N GLY A 36 8.74 -8.31 -7.70
CA GLY A 36 8.38 -9.25 -6.65
C GLY A 36 6.92 -9.15 -6.21
N ARG A 37 6.41 -10.24 -5.67
CA ARG A 37 5.05 -10.34 -5.14
C ARG A 37 5.01 -9.80 -3.71
N ALA A 38 5.18 -8.48 -3.55
CA ALA A 38 5.27 -7.84 -2.24
C ALA A 38 3.88 -7.61 -1.62
N ILE A 39 3.78 -7.75 -0.32
CA ILE A 39 2.57 -7.52 0.46
C ILE A 39 2.89 -6.61 1.66
N PRO A 40 1.91 -5.83 2.17
CA PRO A 40 0.54 -5.72 1.65
C PRO A 40 0.48 -4.89 0.36
N LYS A 41 -0.51 -5.17 -0.47
CA LYS A 41 -0.78 -4.42 -1.69
C LYS A 41 -2.26 -4.09 -1.74
N LEU A 42 -2.59 -2.81 -1.90
CA LEU A 42 -3.96 -2.33 -2.03
C LEU A 42 -4.24 -1.99 -3.48
N ILE A 43 -5.37 -2.45 -3.97
CA ILE A 43 -5.83 -2.16 -5.33
C ILE A 43 -7.22 -1.56 -5.23
N ILE A 44 -7.41 -0.39 -5.82
CA ILE A 44 -8.71 0.31 -5.84
C ILE A 44 -9.31 0.19 -7.22
N LEU A 45 -10.52 -0.35 -7.27
CA LEU A 45 -11.26 -0.56 -8.52
C LEU A 45 -12.56 0.23 -8.49
N ASP A 46 -13.03 0.62 -9.67
CA ASP A 46 -14.38 1.17 -9.82
C ASP A 46 -15.41 0.04 -9.99
N LYS A 47 -16.67 0.40 -10.25
CA LYS A 47 -17.76 -0.57 -10.41
C LYS A 47 -17.53 -1.55 -11.56
N GLU A 48 -16.77 -1.13 -12.54
CA GLU A 48 -16.50 -1.91 -13.75
C GLU A 48 -15.19 -2.67 -13.67
N ASN A 49 -14.58 -2.70 -12.46
CA ASN A 49 -13.30 -3.33 -12.19
C ASN A 49 -12.12 -2.67 -12.90
N THR A 50 -12.27 -1.39 -13.26
CA THR A 50 -11.15 -0.61 -13.77
C THR A 50 -10.27 -0.18 -12.61
N ILE A 51 -8.96 -0.35 -12.75
CA ILE A 51 -8.00 -0.03 -11.72
C ILE A 51 -7.85 1.50 -11.63
N LEU A 52 -8.21 2.06 -10.47
CA LEU A 52 -8.07 3.49 -10.22
C LEU A 52 -6.73 3.81 -9.60
N ASN A 53 -6.29 3.00 -8.64
CA ASN A 53 -5.05 3.25 -7.92
C ASN A 53 -4.54 1.99 -7.25
N THR A 54 -3.25 2.01 -6.90
CA THR A 54 -2.63 0.94 -6.10
C THR A 54 -1.76 1.58 -5.01
N TRP A 55 -1.53 0.82 -3.93
CA TRP A 55 -0.68 1.24 -2.84
C TRP A 55 0.03 0.03 -2.22
N GLY A 56 1.22 0.24 -1.71
CA GLY A 56 1.98 -0.74 -0.97
C GLY A 56 3.23 -1.21 -1.71
N PRO A 57 4.05 -1.97 -1.01
CA PRO A 57 3.82 -2.53 0.33
C PRO A 57 4.17 -1.60 1.49
N ARG A 58 4.75 -0.43 1.23
CA ARG A 58 5.21 0.49 2.26
C ARG A 58 4.58 1.86 2.10
N PRO A 59 4.49 2.64 3.20
CA PRO A 59 4.16 4.06 3.09
C PRO A 59 5.15 4.75 2.15
N THR A 60 4.69 5.77 1.44
CA THR A 60 5.48 6.47 0.43
C THR A 60 6.80 6.99 1.00
N ILE A 61 6.77 7.54 2.22
CA ILE A 61 7.99 8.06 2.87
C ILE A 61 9.01 6.94 3.06
N ALA A 62 8.58 5.79 3.57
CA ALA A 62 9.48 4.65 3.79
C ALA A 62 10.03 4.10 2.47
N THR A 63 9.22 4.06 1.41
CA THR A 63 9.66 3.64 0.08
C THR A 63 10.75 4.57 -0.43
N ASN A 64 10.59 5.88 -0.26
CA ASN A 64 11.58 6.86 -0.68
C ASN A 64 12.88 6.74 0.11
N MET A 65 12.79 6.47 1.43
CA MET A 65 13.97 6.26 2.28
C MET A 65 14.79 5.06 1.80
N VAL A 66 14.11 3.95 1.50
CA VAL A 66 14.76 2.73 1.01
C VAL A 66 15.41 2.98 -0.34
N ALA A 67 14.71 3.62 -1.27
CA ALA A 67 15.23 3.90 -2.60
C ALA A 67 16.46 4.81 -2.55
N ALA A 68 16.40 5.86 -1.73
CA ALA A 68 17.52 6.79 -1.57
C ALA A 68 18.75 6.09 -1.01
N TYR A 69 18.56 5.26 0.01
CA TYR A 69 19.67 4.54 0.61
C TYR A 69 20.31 3.55 -0.37
N LYS A 70 19.50 2.80 -1.11
CA LYS A 70 20.01 1.88 -2.13
C LYS A 70 20.77 2.60 -3.23
N ALA A 71 20.27 3.77 -3.65
CA ALA A 71 20.94 4.55 -4.69
C ALA A 71 22.34 5.01 -4.24
N GLU A 72 22.50 5.31 -2.95
CA GLU A 72 23.77 5.78 -2.40
C GLU A 72 24.70 4.63 -2.04
N HIS A 73 24.21 3.53 -1.50
CA HIS A 73 25.01 2.46 -0.93
C HIS A 73 24.92 1.11 -1.67
N GLY A 74 24.05 1.01 -2.66
CA GLY A 74 23.87 -0.19 -3.46
C GLY A 74 23.00 -1.27 -2.84
N SER A 75 22.96 -1.37 -1.51
CA SER A 75 22.15 -2.36 -0.81
C SER A 75 21.77 -1.85 0.57
N LEU A 76 20.86 -2.55 1.23
CA LEU A 76 20.45 -2.23 2.60
C LEU A 76 21.31 -3.01 3.56
N ASP A 77 21.99 -2.32 4.49
CA ASP A 77 22.75 -2.96 5.55
C ASP A 77 21.93 -3.08 6.83
N ALA A 78 22.52 -3.74 7.84
CA ALA A 78 21.85 -3.97 9.11
C ALA A 78 21.54 -2.67 9.85
N ASP A 79 22.45 -1.71 9.78
CA ASP A 79 22.27 -0.41 10.44
C ASP A 79 21.08 0.34 9.85
N PHE A 80 20.94 0.36 8.54
CA PHE A 80 19.80 1.00 7.91
C PHE A 80 18.49 0.29 8.23
N LYS A 81 18.49 -1.02 8.23
CA LYS A 81 17.29 -1.79 8.58
C LYS A 81 16.83 -1.47 9.99
N GLN A 82 17.77 -1.29 10.92
CA GLN A 82 17.46 -0.90 12.28
C GLN A 82 16.90 0.52 12.35
N GLU A 83 17.49 1.46 11.61
CA GLU A 83 16.97 2.82 11.53
C GLU A 83 15.57 2.86 10.96
N LEU A 84 15.31 2.06 9.95
CA LEU A 84 13.98 1.96 9.36
C LEU A 84 12.96 1.42 10.36
N GLN A 85 13.34 0.43 11.15
CA GLN A 85 12.47 -0.12 12.20
C GLN A 85 12.16 0.95 13.26
N VAL A 86 13.15 1.73 13.66
CA VAL A 86 12.95 2.84 14.59
C VAL A 86 11.98 3.86 14.00
N TRP A 87 12.13 4.16 12.70
CA TRP A 87 11.22 5.07 12.02
C TRP A 87 9.77 4.56 12.07
N TYR A 88 9.56 3.27 11.77
CA TYR A 88 8.22 2.68 11.85
C TYR A 88 7.64 2.77 13.26
N ASN A 89 8.45 2.50 14.26
CA ASN A 89 8.00 2.54 15.66
C ASN A 89 7.58 3.94 16.08
N LYS A 90 8.29 4.97 15.62
CA LYS A 90 7.95 6.36 15.91
C LYS A 90 6.74 6.85 15.11
N ASN A 91 6.61 6.37 13.88
CA ASN A 91 5.55 6.80 12.97
C ASN A 91 4.17 6.25 13.37
N LYS A 92 4.13 5.06 13.95
CA LYS A 92 2.90 4.41 14.45
C LYS A 92 1.78 4.34 13.40
N GLY A 93 2.17 4.14 12.14
CA GLY A 93 1.21 4.00 11.04
C GLY A 93 0.64 5.31 10.52
N LYS A 94 1.10 6.45 10.98
CA LYS A 94 0.56 7.73 10.54
C LYS A 94 0.76 7.98 9.05
N SER A 95 1.95 7.70 8.53
CA SER A 95 2.25 7.91 7.11
C SER A 95 1.40 6.98 6.23
N MET A 96 1.16 5.75 6.67
CA MET A 96 0.28 4.84 5.96
C MET A 96 -1.15 5.39 5.93
N GLN A 97 -1.66 5.89 7.06
CA GLN A 97 -2.98 6.50 7.12
C GLN A 97 -3.10 7.69 6.18
N ASP A 98 -2.10 8.56 6.17
CA ASP A 98 -2.09 9.74 5.31
C ASP A 98 -2.10 9.33 3.83
N ASP A 99 -1.27 8.36 3.46
CA ASP A 99 -1.23 7.83 2.10
C ASP A 99 -2.60 7.28 1.69
N LEU A 100 -3.23 6.47 2.54
CA LEU A 100 -4.51 5.83 2.22
C LEU A 100 -5.63 6.85 2.11
N VAL A 101 -5.67 7.84 2.99
CA VAL A 101 -6.68 8.91 2.91
C VAL A 101 -6.54 9.68 1.60
N ASN A 102 -5.33 10.05 1.23
CA ASN A 102 -5.09 10.77 -0.03
C ASN A 102 -5.44 9.91 -1.24
N LEU A 103 -5.09 8.63 -1.20
CA LEU A 103 -5.37 7.71 -2.28
C LEU A 103 -6.87 7.55 -2.50
N ILE A 104 -7.64 7.40 -1.41
CA ILE A 104 -9.09 7.27 -1.49
C ILE A 104 -9.72 8.55 -2.03
N LYS A 105 -9.28 9.71 -1.56
CA LYS A 105 -9.78 11.00 -2.06
C LYS A 105 -9.53 11.15 -3.54
N ASN A 106 -8.34 10.81 -4.02
CA ASN A 106 -7.99 10.92 -5.43
C ASN A 106 -8.81 9.94 -6.27
N SER A 107 -9.02 8.74 -5.77
CA SER A 107 -9.80 7.73 -6.48
C SER A 107 -11.28 8.13 -6.59
N LEU A 108 -11.85 8.71 -5.53
CA LEU A 108 -13.23 9.22 -5.56
C LEU A 108 -13.37 10.38 -6.54
N ALA A 109 -12.37 11.25 -6.63
CA ALA A 109 -12.40 12.36 -7.57
C ALA A 109 -12.42 11.86 -9.02
N GLU A 110 -11.78 10.73 -9.31
CA GLU A 110 -11.77 10.17 -10.67
C GLU A 110 -13.13 9.64 -11.11
N ILE A 111 -13.95 9.16 -10.17
CA ILE A 111 -15.27 8.58 -10.49
C ILE A 111 -16.42 9.56 -10.30
N LEU A 112 -16.14 10.72 -9.74
CA LEU A 112 -17.13 11.80 -9.62
C LEU A 112 -16.96 12.80 -10.72
#